data_5955bc4c1e021bf04b8e717c7896bb17
#
_entry.id   5955bc4c1e021bf04b8e717c7896bb17
#
_cell.length_a   1.000
_cell.length_b   1.000
_cell.length_c   1.000
_cell.angle_alpha   90.00
_cell.angle_beta   90.00
_cell.angle_gamma   90.00
#
_symmetry.space_group_name_H-M   'P 1'
#
loop_
_entity.id
_entity.type
_entity.pdbx_description
1 polymer ?
#
loop_
_entity_poly.entity_id
_entity_poly.type
_entity_poly.pdbx_seq_one_letter_code
_entity_poly.pdbx_strand_id
1 'polypeptide(L)'
;MTPVIWLLGLSGSGKTALGSLLRLYLDGQGIKTDFIDEGRFCRQADIAPETRTTAVDALRDHVLQQHAQGRVCVVAATTPYDGMRQKNREILPLYHEVWVRCSLQTLVDRDTRGLYAKAGHTHVTGLCGLTDTFDEPRHADHVIDTDHRSLVESYLLLRDFALNALDDARRWARMGQMLPESPLTVTSQHHSFAI
;
A
#
# COMPACT_ATOMS: atom_id res chain seq x y z
N MET A 1 -4.29 -17.27 -0.33
CA MET A 1 -4.07 -15.89 0.19
C MET A 1 -3.28 -15.09 -0.84
N THR A 2 -3.57 -13.81 -1.01
CA THR A 2 -2.92 -12.91 -1.98
C THR A 2 -2.24 -11.75 -1.25
N PRO A 3 -1.08 -11.24 -1.70
CA PRO A 3 -0.43 -10.11 -1.05
C PRO A 3 -1.16 -8.78 -1.31
N VAL A 4 -1.01 -7.86 -0.37
CA VAL A 4 -1.33 -6.44 -0.50
C VAL A 4 -0.02 -5.68 -0.66
N ILE A 5 0.22 -5.07 -1.81
CA ILE A 5 1.42 -4.29 -2.12
C ILE A 5 1.07 -2.81 -2.05
N TRP A 6 1.53 -2.13 -1.02
CA TRP A 6 1.21 -0.74 -0.74
C TRP A 6 2.39 0.17 -1.07
N LEU A 7 2.27 0.89 -2.20
CA LEU A 7 3.25 1.88 -2.63
C LEU A 7 2.97 3.20 -1.90
N LEU A 8 3.90 3.65 -1.09
CA LEU A 8 3.82 4.93 -0.41
C LEU A 8 4.96 5.87 -0.80
N GLY A 9 4.79 7.15 -0.53
CA GLY A 9 5.79 8.18 -0.87
C GLY A 9 5.15 9.51 -1.26
N LEU A 10 5.96 10.53 -1.47
CA LEU A 10 5.51 11.88 -1.79
C LEU A 10 4.77 11.94 -3.14
N SER A 11 3.95 12.98 -3.34
CA SER A 11 3.30 13.24 -4.63
C SER A 11 4.35 13.41 -5.72
N GLY A 12 4.14 12.79 -6.89
CA GLY A 12 5.11 12.84 -7.99
C GLY A 12 6.26 11.82 -7.91
N SER A 13 6.38 11.01 -6.84
CA SER A 13 7.46 10.01 -6.71
C SER A 13 7.35 8.83 -7.68
N GLY A 14 6.24 8.68 -8.42
CA GLY A 14 6.08 7.62 -9.42
C GLY A 14 5.15 6.47 -9.00
N LYS A 15 4.55 6.49 -7.81
CA LYS A 15 3.67 5.42 -7.29
C LYS A 15 2.60 4.95 -8.29
N THR A 16 1.83 5.89 -8.84
CA THR A 16 0.75 5.59 -9.78
C THR A 16 1.25 4.92 -11.05
N ALA A 17 2.37 5.41 -11.61
CA ALA A 17 2.97 4.83 -12.81
C ALA A 17 3.47 3.40 -12.53
N LEU A 18 4.21 3.21 -11.44
CA LEU A 18 4.74 1.92 -11.02
C LEU A 18 3.62 0.90 -10.72
N GLY A 19 2.61 1.31 -9.96
CA GLY A 19 1.46 0.46 -9.62
C GLY A 19 0.64 0.06 -10.85
N SER A 20 0.44 0.98 -11.79
CA SER A 20 -0.26 0.69 -13.05
C SER A 20 0.50 -0.31 -13.91
N LEU A 21 1.83 -0.18 -14.03
CA LEU A 21 2.67 -1.12 -14.76
C LEU A 21 2.67 -2.50 -14.11
N LEU A 22 2.76 -2.55 -12.78
CA LEU A 22 2.70 -3.81 -12.04
C LEU A 22 1.36 -4.51 -12.25
N ARG A 23 0.24 -3.78 -12.17
CA ARG A 23 -1.08 -4.32 -12.45
C ARG A 23 -1.14 -4.93 -13.84
N LEU A 24 -0.73 -4.18 -14.88
CA LEU A 24 -0.76 -4.66 -16.26
C LEU A 24 0.05 -5.95 -16.44
N TYR A 25 1.21 -6.03 -15.80
CA TYR A 25 2.03 -7.23 -15.82
C TYR A 25 1.32 -8.42 -15.15
N LEU A 26 0.80 -8.25 -13.94
CA LEU A 26 0.14 -9.31 -13.19
C LEU A 26 -1.13 -9.80 -13.91
N ASP A 27 -1.93 -8.88 -14.46
CA ASP A 27 -3.11 -9.23 -15.25
C ASP A 27 -2.70 -10.04 -16.52
N GLY A 28 -1.60 -9.68 -17.17
CA GLY A 28 -1.02 -10.43 -18.30
C GLY A 28 -0.53 -11.83 -17.92
N GLN A 29 -0.21 -12.06 -16.64
CA GLN A 29 0.13 -13.40 -16.10
C GLN A 29 -1.11 -14.18 -15.61
N GLY A 30 -2.33 -13.67 -15.84
CA GLY A 30 -3.58 -14.27 -15.37
C GLY A 30 -3.83 -14.12 -13.86
N ILE A 31 -3.08 -13.25 -13.18
CA ILE A 31 -3.24 -12.97 -11.75
C ILE A 31 -4.28 -11.86 -11.58
N LYS A 32 -5.42 -12.18 -10.96
CA LYS A 32 -6.48 -11.19 -10.71
C LYS A 32 -5.96 -10.09 -9.79
N THR A 33 -5.83 -8.88 -10.31
CA THR A 33 -5.24 -7.74 -9.60
C THR A 33 -6.23 -6.59 -9.53
N ASP A 34 -6.27 -5.91 -8.40
CA ASP A 34 -6.92 -4.60 -8.27
C ASP A 34 -5.87 -3.53 -8.02
N PHE A 35 -5.89 -2.47 -8.85
CA PHE A 35 -5.05 -1.30 -8.68
C PHE A 35 -5.85 -0.13 -8.14
N ILE A 36 -5.46 0.32 -6.95
CA ILE A 36 -6.17 1.32 -6.17
C ILE A 36 -5.27 2.56 -6.04
N ASP A 37 -5.66 3.63 -6.70
CA ASP A 37 -4.95 4.92 -6.62
C ASP A 37 -5.68 5.86 -5.66
N GLU A 38 -4.96 6.45 -4.70
CA GLU A 38 -5.50 7.39 -3.71
C GLU A 38 -6.28 8.54 -4.38
N GLY A 39 -5.84 8.98 -5.56
CA GLY A 39 -6.51 10.06 -6.31
C GLY A 39 -7.95 9.76 -6.72
N ARG A 40 -8.39 8.51 -6.66
CA ARG A 40 -9.80 8.13 -6.86
C ARG A 40 -10.66 8.35 -5.62
N PHE A 41 -10.06 8.30 -4.43
CA PHE A 41 -10.72 8.46 -3.13
C PHE A 41 -10.59 9.88 -2.61
N CYS A 42 -9.56 10.59 -3.06
CA CYS A 42 -9.24 11.93 -2.61
C CYS A 42 -8.76 12.80 -3.76
N ARG A 43 -9.64 13.68 -4.27
CA ARG A 43 -9.39 14.48 -5.47
C ARG A 43 -8.63 15.78 -5.23
N GLN A 44 -8.34 16.15 -3.98
CA GLN A 44 -7.74 17.44 -3.64
C GLN A 44 -6.29 17.29 -3.17
N ALA A 45 -5.41 18.16 -3.70
CA ALA A 45 -4.02 18.26 -3.25
C ALA A 45 -3.93 18.85 -1.83
N ASP A 46 -4.94 19.66 -1.44
CA ASP A 46 -5.02 20.38 -0.18
C ASP A 46 -5.97 19.67 0.77
N ILE A 47 -5.45 18.67 1.51
CA ILE A 47 -6.30 17.86 2.38
C ILE A 47 -5.80 18.00 3.81
N ALA A 48 -6.72 18.42 4.69
CA ALA A 48 -6.47 18.41 6.13
C ALA A 48 -6.07 17.00 6.60
N PRO A 49 -5.20 16.89 7.63
CA PRO A 49 -4.72 15.60 8.15
C PRO A 49 -5.85 14.61 8.48
N GLU A 50 -6.97 15.09 9.03
CA GLU A 50 -8.15 14.29 9.39
C GLU A 50 -8.82 13.69 8.14
N THR A 51 -8.97 14.50 7.09
CA THR A 51 -9.54 14.05 5.80
C THR A 51 -8.66 13.01 5.15
N ARG A 52 -7.34 13.16 5.27
CA ARG A 52 -6.36 12.19 4.78
C ARG A 52 -6.46 10.86 5.53
N THR A 53 -6.61 10.91 6.84
CA THR A 53 -6.80 9.70 7.66
C THR A 53 -8.05 8.97 7.24
N THR A 54 -9.16 9.68 7.07
CA THR A 54 -10.44 9.11 6.59
C THR A 54 -10.30 8.50 5.19
N ALA A 55 -9.57 9.15 4.29
CA ALA A 55 -9.32 8.61 2.95
C ALA A 55 -8.49 7.32 2.97
N VAL A 56 -7.46 7.25 3.82
CA VAL A 56 -6.65 6.02 3.98
C VAL A 56 -7.46 4.90 4.63
N ASP A 57 -8.36 5.22 5.57
CA ASP A 57 -9.28 4.25 6.16
C ASP A 57 -10.22 3.67 5.08
N ALA A 58 -10.82 4.51 4.24
CA ALA A 58 -11.66 4.07 3.12
C ALA A 58 -10.89 3.23 2.09
N LEU A 59 -9.63 3.58 1.80
CA LEU A 59 -8.74 2.76 0.98
C LEU A 59 -8.53 1.37 1.58
N ARG A 60 -8.30 1.30 2.89
CA ARG A 60 -8.10 0.04 3.62
C ARG A 60 -9.34 -0.85 3.56
N ASP A 61 -10.52 -0.28 3.75
CA ASP A 61 -11.78 -1.01 3.66
C ASP A 61 -12.00 -1.57 2.25
N HIS A 62 -11.70 -0.79 1.22
CA HIS A 62 -11.76 -1.26 -0.17
C HIS A 62 -10.76 -2.40 -0.43
N VAL A 63 -9.53 -2.27 0.07
CA VAL A 63 -8.49 -3.33 -0.04
C VAL A 63 -8.98 -4.64 0.59
N LEU A 64 -9.56 -4.59 1.79
CA LEU A 64 -10.11 -5.77 2.46
C LEU A 64 -11.20 -6.45 1.64
N GLN A 65 -12.10 -5.66 1.03
CA GLN A 65 -13.15 -6.18 0.16
C GLN A 65 -12.58 -6.88 -1.09
N GLN A 66 -11.58 -6.28 -1.75
CA GLN A 66 -10.96 -6.87 -2.94
C GLN A 66 -10.11 -8.09 -2.59
N HIS A 67 -9.38 -8.03 -1.48
CA HIS A 67 -8.59 -9.16 -0.98
C HIS A 67 -9.48 -10.37 -0.65
N ALA A 68 -10.66 -10.15 -0.04
CA ALA A 68 -11.63 -11.22 0.24
C ALA A 68 -12.14 -11.92 -1.04
N GLN A 69 -12.06 -11.26 -2.20
CA GLN A 69 -12.37 -11.84 -3.51
C GLN A 69 -11.16 -12.58 -4.14
N GLY A 70 -10.06 -12.74 -3.41
CA GLY A 70 -8.84 -13.40 -3.87
C GLY A 70 -8.02 -12.58 -4.88
N ARG A 71 -8.17 -11.27 -4.88
CA ARG A 71 -7.39 -10.36 -5.74
C ARG A 71 -6.07 -9.96 -5.06
N VAL A 72 -5.03 -9.81 -5.84
CA VAL A 72 -3.83 -9.07 -5.43
C VAL A 72 -4.18 -7.58 -5.42
N CYS A 73 -3.95 -6.90 -4.30
CA CYS A 73 -4.20 -5.47 -4.20
C CYS A 73 -2.90 -4.69 -4.36
N VAL A 74 -2.82 -3.84 -5.36
CA VAL A 74 -1.71 -2.89 -5.55
C VAL A 74 -2.25 -1.50 -5.25
N VAL A 75 -1.73 -0.86 -4.20
CA VAL A 75 -2.20 0.44 -3.73
C VAL A 75 -1.15 1.49 -3.97
N ALA A 76 -1.54 2.64 -4.51
CA ALA A 76 -0.70 3.83 -4.65
C ALA A 76 -1.28 4.97 -3.81
N ALA A 77 -0.69 5.23 -2.64
CA ALA A 77 -1.16 6.26 -1.71
C ALA A 77 0.00 6.97 -1.04
N THR A 78 -0.17 8.22 -0.65
CA THR A 78 0.88 8.98 0.02
C THR A 78 1.18 8.41 1.40
N THR A 79 0.16 8.10 2.19
CA THR A 79 0.23 7.49 3.53
C THR A 79 1.35 8.09 4.41
N PRO A 80 1.29 9.40 4.69
CA PRO A 80 2.44 10.14 5.18
C PRO A 80 2.79 9.86 6.64
N TYR A 81 1.81 9.48 7.47
CA TYR A 81 2.00 9.36 8.91
C TYR A 81 2.28 7.92 9.33
N ASP A 82 3.24 7.75 10.24
CA ASP A 82 3.63 6.41 10.72
C ASP A 82 2.46 5.62 11.33
N GLY A 83 1.58 6.28 12.08
CA GLY A 83 0.39 5.65 12.64
C GLY A 83 -0.56 5.05 11.61
N MET A 84 -0.66 5.64 10.40
CA MET A 84 -1.45 5.06 9.29
C MET A 84 -0.84 3.74 8.80
N ARG A 85 0.49 3.69 8.71
CA ARG A 85 1.24 2.51 8.25
C ARG A 85 1.20 1.40 9.29
N GLN A 86 1.32 1.73 10.56
CA GLN A 86 1.14 0.77 11.65
C GLN A 86 -0.25 0.14 11.60
N LYS A 87 -1.30 0.96 11.48
CA LYS A 87 -2.67 0.48 11.36
C LYS A 87 -2.87 -0.42 10.12
N ASN A 88 -2.20 -0.12 8.99
CA ASN A 88 -2.20 -0.99 7.83
C ASN A 88 -1.60 -2.36 8.15
N ARG A 89 -0.44 -2.41 8.84
CA ARG A 89 0.22 -3.67 9.24
C ARG A 89 -0.63 -4.51 10.17
N GLU A 90 -1.42 -3.89 11.04
CA GLU A 90 -2.30 -4.58 11.98
C GLU A 90 -3.54 -5.18 11.30
N ILE A 91 -4.07 -4.50 10.29
CA ILE A 91 -5.39 -4.82 9.72
C ILE A 91 -5.29 -5.59 8.40
N LEU A 92 -4.32 -5.24 7.53
CA LEU A 92 -4.25 -5.80 6.19
C LEU A 92 -3.50 -7.14 6.17
N PRO A 93 -4.10 -8.17 5.57
CA PRO A 93 -3.45 -9.47 5.46
C PRO A 93 -2.31 -9.43 4.43
N LEU A 94 -1.20 -10.10 4.72
CA LEU A 94 -0.01 -10.16 3.85
C LEU A 94 0.37 -8.78 3.28
N TYR A 95 0.37 -7.77 4.18
CA TYR A 95 0.70 -6.40 3.85
C TYR A 95 2.20 -6.24 3.59
N HIS A 96 2.54 -5.66 2.45
CA HIS A 96 3.90 -5.32 2.07
C HIS A 96 3.99 -3.83 1.78
N GLU A 97 4.85 -3.15 2.51
CA GLU A 97 5.09 -1.71 2.39
C GLU A 97 6.27 -1.43 1.47
N VAL A 98 6.02 -0.74 0.37
CA VAL A 98 7.04 -0.33 -0.60
C VAL A 98 7.18 1.19 -0.60
N TRP A 99 8.31 1.70 -0.14
CA TRP A 99 8.58 3.12 -0.17
C TRP A 99 9.17 3.54 -1.53
N VAL A 100 8.37 4.26 -2.29
CA VAL A 100 8.81 4.92 -3.53
C VAL A 100 9.42 6.26 -3.15
N ARG A 101 10.72 6.21 -2.83
CA ARG A 101 11.50 7.36 -2.35
C ARG A 101 11.87 8.26 -3.51
N CYS A 102 11.75 9.57 -3.29
CA CYS A 102 12.21 10.60 -4.20
C CYS A 102 12.52 11.85 -3.37
N SER A 103 13.65 12.51 -3.64
CA SER A 103 14.00 13.76 -2.97
C SER A 103 13.04 14.88 -3.36
N LEU A 104 12.82 15.82 -2.44
CA LEU A 104 11.96 16.97 -2.71
C LEU A 104 12.49 17.80 -3.89
N GLN A 105 13.83 17.92 -4.02
CA GLN A 105 14.45 18.63 -5.12
C GLN A 105 14.05 18.00 -6.47
N THR A 106 14.21 16.69 -6.61
CA THR A 106 13.83 15.96 -7.83
C THR A 106 12.33 16.08 -8.12
N LEU A 107 11.48 16.09 -7.08
CA LEU A 107 10.03 16.26 -7.26
C LEU A 107 9.67 17.65 -7.75
N VAL A 108 10.32 18.68 -7.24
CA VAL A 108 10.17 20.07 -7.70
C VAL A 108 10.62 20.19 -9.16
N ASP A 109 11.78 19.61 -9.51
CA ASP A 109 12.33 19.67 -10.88
C ASP A 109 11.43 18.91 -11.88
N ARG A 110 10.78 17.83 -11.45
CA ARG A 110 9.86 17.04 -12.28
C ARG A 110 8.46 17.63 -12.39
N ASP A 111 8.03 18.42 -11.49
CA ASP A 111 6.67 18.95 -11.21
C ASP A 111 5.72 19.02 -12.43
N THR A 112 5.47 17.89 -13.05
CA THR A 112 4.65 17.75 -14.27
C THR A 112 3.21 18.23 -14.09
N ARG A 113 2.73 18.38 -12.85
CA ARG A 113 1.38 18.82 -12.50
C ARG A 113 1.32 20.25 -11.95
N GLY A 114 2.46 20.90 -11.79
CA GLY A 114 2.55 22.23 -11.17
C GLY A 114 2.13 22.26 -9.69
N LEU A 115 2.17 21.14 -8.98
CA LEU A 115 1.78 21.03 -7.58
C LEU A 115 2.75 21.79 -6.67
N TYR A 116 4.04 21.56 -6.88
CA TYR A 116 5.11 22.18 -6.10
C TYR A 116 5.29 23.64 -6.45
N ALA A 117 5.16 24.01 -7.74
CA ALA A 117 5.17 25.39 -8.18
C ALA A 117 4.02 26.19 -7.57
N LYS A 118 2.81 25.65 -7.55
CA LYS A 118 1.66 26.28 -6.90
C LYS A 118 1.86 26.46 -5.40
N ALA A 119 2.39 25.45 -4.71
CA ALA A 119 2.65 25.53 -3.28
C ALA A 119 3.67 26.62 -2.92
N GLY A 120 4.61 26.94 -3.81
CA GLY A 120 5.56 28.06 -3.63
C GLY A 120 4.94 29.46 -3.85
N HIS A 121 3.81 29.57 -4.53
CA HIS A 121 3.18 30.85 -4.89
C HIS A 121 1.81 31.10 -4.23
N THR A 122 1.18 30.08 -3.67
CA THR A 122 -0.12 30.15 -3.01
C THR A 122 -0.07 29.47 -1.66
N HIS A 123 -0.98 29.83 -0.74
CA HIS A 123 -1.11 29.15 0.57
C HIS A 123 -1.71 27.72 0.39
N VAL A 124 -1.05 26.88 -0.42
CA VAL A 124 -1.41 25.46 -0.54
C VAL A 124 -1.01 24.78 0.76
N THR A 125 -1.99 24.28 1.50
CA THR A 125 -1.80 23.49 2.72
C THR A 125 -1.94 21.99 2.40
N GLY A 126 -1.25 21.13 3.15
CA GLY A 126 -1.43 19.69 3.03
C GLY A 126 -0.59 19.01 1.93
N LEU A 127 0.37 19.69 1.30
CA LEU A 127 1.33 19.02 0.42
C LEU A 127 2.44 18.37 1.26
N CYS A 128 2.37 17.06 1.41
CA CYS A 128 3.32 16.29 2.20
C CYS A 128 4.76 16.48 1.69
N GLY A 129 5.67 16.70 2.63
CA GLY A 129 7.08 16.97 2.36
C GLY A 129 7.41 18.46 2.12
N LEU A 130 6.41 19.35 1.96
CA LEU A 130 6.61 20.79 1.79
C LEU A 130 5.82 21.61 2.82
N THR A 131 4.50 21.47 2.85
CA THR A 131 3.60 22.23 3.75
C THR A 131 2.94 21.34 4.80
N ASP A 132 3.14 20.03 4.72
CA ASP A 132 2.71 19.03 5.68
C ASP A 132 3.82 18.01 5.94
N THR A 133 3.76 17.34 7.09
CA THR A 133 4.77 16.35 7.49
C THR A 133 4.68 15.08 6.66
N PHE A 134 5.83 14.45 6.48
CA PHE A 134 5.96 13.11 5.96
C PHE A 134 6.95 12.33 6.84
N ASP A 135 6.42 11.40 7.64
CA ASP A 135 7.26 10.53 8.45
C ASP A 135 7.94 9.51 7.54
N GLU A 136 9.25 9.57 7.43
CA GLU A 136 9.98 8.59 6.61
C GLU A 136 9.78 7.16 7.13
N PRO A 137 9.44 6.20 6.24
CA PRO A 137 9.26 4.81 6.65
C PRO A 137 10.54 4.20 7.21
N ARG A 138 10.48 3.75 8.47
CA ARG A 138 11.63 3.09 9.12
C ARG A 138 11.65 1.58 8.88
N HIS A 139 10.52 1.01 8.51
CA HIS A 139 10.30 -0.44 8.40
C HIS A 139 9.64 -0.82 7.08
N ALA A 140 9.91 -0.08 6.00
CA ALA A 140 9.46 -0.47 4.68
C ALA A 140 10.07 -1.82 4.27
N ASP A 141 9.25 -2.72 3.74
CA ASP A 141 9.70 -4.03 3.28
C ASP A 141 10.59 -3.90 2.03
N HIS A 142 10.39 -2.85 1.25
CA HIS A 142 11.21 -2.53 0.08
C HIS A 142 11.29 -1.02 -0.14
N VAL A 143 12.43 -0.55 -0.65
CA VAL A 143 12.67 0.87 -0.98
C VAL A 143 13.08 0.98 -2.45
N ILE A 144 12.31 1.74 -3.21
CA ILE A 144 12.63 2.08 -4.61
C ILE A 144 13.00 3.57 -4.66
N ASP A 145 14.28 3.84 -4.81
CA ASP A 145 14.78 5.19 -5.00
C ASP A 145 14.63 5.58 -6.47
N THR A 146 13.83 6.62 -6.72
CA THR A 146 13.54 7.08 -8.08
C THR A 146 14.32 8.34 -8.49
N ASP A 147 15.20 8.87 -7.64
CA ASP A 147 15.97 10.08 -7.96
C ASP A 147 16.87 9.85 -9.18
N HIS A 148 17.54 8.70 -9.20
CA HIS A 148 18.55 8.37 -10.19
C HIS A 148 18.20 7.16 -11.05
N ARG A 149 16.94 6.69 -11.01
CA ARG A 149 16.47 5.55 -11.80
C ARG A 149 15.40 5.96 -12.79
N SER A 150 15.45 5.34 -13.95
CA SER A 150 14.36 5.40 -14.91
C SER A 150 13.10 4.70 -14.37
N LEU A 151 11.96 4.99 -14.99
CA LEU A 151 10.70 4.30 -14.67
C LEU A 151 10.83 2.78 -14.89
N VAL A 152 11.54 2.37 -15.95
CA VAL A 152 11.73 0.95 -16.27
C VAL A 152 12.54 0.23 -15.19
N GLU A 153 13.68 0.79 -14.78
CA GLU A 153 14.52 0.22 -13.71
C GLU A 153 13.75 0.13 -12.40
N SER A 154 13.04 1.18 -12.02
CA SER A 154 12.19 1.22 -10.83
C SER A 154 11.06 0.18 -10.89
N TYR A 155 10.45 0.02 -12.06
CA TYR A 155 9.42 -0.99 -12.29
C TYR A 155 9.97 -2.42 -12.17
N LEU A 156 11.15 -2.70 -12.72
CA LEU A 156 11.76 -4.04 -12.61
C LEU A 156 11.99 -4.43 -11.14
N LEU A 157 12.47 -3.50 -10.30
CA LEU A 157 12.62 -3.72 -8.87
C LEU A 157 11.28 -4.03 -8.19
N LEU A 158 10.24 -3.25 -8.51
CA LEU A 158 8.91 -3.48 -7.96
C LEU A 158 8.33 -4.82 -8.39
N ARG A 159 8.47 -5.16 -9.67
CA ARG A 159 8.00 -6.44 -10.24
C ARG A 159 8.64 -7.63 -9.51
N ASP A 160 9.96 -7.61 -9.37
CA ASP A 160 10.69 -8.72 -8.77
C ASP A 160 10.33 -8.87 -7.29
N PHE A 161 10.18 -7.76 -6.57
CA PHE A 161 9.65 -7.77 -5.20
C PHE A 161 8.25 -8.37 -5.12
N ALA A 162 7.33 -7.95 -6.01
CA ALA A 162 5.95 -8.43 -6.03
C ALA A 162 5.85 -9.92 -6.36
N LEU A 163 6.70 -10.44 -7.26
CA LEU A 163 6.77 -11.87 -7.57
C LEU A 163 7.23 -12.68 -6.38
N ASN A 164 8.23 -12.21 -5.62
CA ASN A 164 8.67 -12.86 -4.40
C ASN A 164 7.55 -12.90 -3.35
N ALA A 165 6.84 -11.79 -3.13
CA ALA A 165 5.71 -11.73 -2.21
C ALA A 165 4.57 -12.71 -2.60
N LEU A 166 4.31 -12.86 -3.90
CA LEU A 166 3.34 -13.84 -4.42
C LEU A 166 3.78 -15.28 -4.18
N ASP A 167 5.05 -15.59 -4.38
CA ASP A 167 5.58 -16.94 -4.16
C ASP A 167 5.57 -17.30 -2.68
N ASP A 168 5.90 -16.36 -1.80
CA ASP A 168 5.81 -16.56 -0.35
C ASP A 168 4.37 -16.79 0.08
N ALA A 169 3.41 -16.00 -0.41
CA ALA A 169 2.00 -16.19 -0.14
C ALA A 169 1.49 -17.59 -0.58
N ARG A 170 1.97 -18.10 -1.73
CA ARG A 170 1.65 -19.45 -2.22
C ARG A 170 2.28 -20.54 -1.35
N ARG A 171 3.50 -20.34 -0.84
CA ARG A 171 4.17 -21.25 0.09
C ARG A 171 3.42 -21.34 1.40
N TRP A 172 3.04 -20.19 1.99
CA TRP A 172 2.25 -20.13 3.22
C TRP A 172 0.90 -20.83 3.08
N ALA A 173 0.19 -20.64 1.96
CA ALA A 173 -1.08 -21.30 1.70
C ALA A 173 -0.96 -22.81 1.64
N ARG A 174 0.12 -23.34 1.03
CA ARG A 174 0.42 -24.78 0.98
C ARG A 174 0.75 -25.34 2.35
N MET A 175 1.57 -24.63 3.13
CA MET A 175 1.93 -25.06 4.49
C MET A 175 0.72 -25.12 5.41
N GLY A 176 -0.19 -24.13 5.33
CA GLY A 176 -1.44 -24.11 6.11
C GLY A 176 -2.38 -25.30 5.79
N GLN A 177 -2.34 -25.80 4.55
CA GLN A 177 -3.10 -27.00 4.16
C GLN A 177 -2.47 -28.33 4.63
N MET A 178 -1.19 -28.31 5.00
CA MET A 178 -0.46 -29.51 5.47
C MET A 178 -0.48 -29.67 7.00
N LEU A 179 -0.92 -28.64 7.73
CA LEU A 179 -1.07 -28.74 9.18
C LEU A 179 -2.38 -29.49 9.47
N PRO A 180 -2.36 -30.59 10.28
CA PRO A 180 -3.58 -31.28 10.66
C PRO A 180 -4.49 -30.33 11.43
N GLU A 181 -5.79 -30.37 11.15
CA GLU A 181 -6.79 -29.65 11.94
C GLU A 181 -6.60 -30.01 13.42
N SER A 182 -6.28 -29.01 14.24
CA SER A 182 -6.13 -29.23 15.67
C SER A 182 -7.47 -29.71 16.24
N PRO A 183 -7.57 -30.87 16.89
CA PRO A 183 -8.80 -31.33 17.48
C PRO A 183 -9.02 -30.61 18.82
N LEU A 184 -9.36 -29.35 18.79
CA LEU A 184 -9.91 -28.64 19.95
C LEU A 184 -11.44 -28.74 19.92
N THR A 185 -11.94 -29.95 20.05
CA THR A 185 -13.32 -30.18 20.52
C THR A 185 -13.32 -29.94 22.03
N VAL A 186 -13.61 -28.72 22.44
CA VAL A 186 -13.98 -28.46 23.82
C VAL A 186 -15.35 -29.08 24.05
N THR A 187 -15.36 -30.27 24.61
CA THR A 187 -16.56 -30.88 25.15
C THR A 187 -16.98 -30.09 26.39
N SER A 188 -17.94 -29.18 26.23
CA SER A 188 -18.61 -28.57 27.39
C SER A 188 -19.49 -29.64 28.06
N GLN A 189 -18.98 -30.27 29.10
CA GLN A 189 -19.81 -31.05 30.04
C GLN A 189 -20.64 -30.07 30.85
N HIS A 190 -21.91 -30.00 30.49
CA HIS A 190 -22.92 -29.44 31.36
C HIS A 190 -23.04 -30.32 32.62
N HIS A 191 -22.49 -29.85 33.73
CA HIS A 191 -22.87 -30.35 35.04
C HIS A 191 -24.20 -29.71 35.44
N SER A 192 -25.28 -30.48 35.28
CA SER A 192 -26.55 -30.23 35.98
C SER A 192 -26.35 -30.45 37.48
N PHE A 193 -26.41 -29.38 38.24
CA PHE A 193 -26.70 -29.50 39.67
C PHE A 193 -28.23 -29.31 39.86
N ALA A 194 -28.91 -30.43 40.16
CA ALA A 194 -30.20 -30.41 40.78
C ALA A 194 -30.02 -30.34 42.30
N ILE A 195 -30.58 -29.35 42.94
CA ILE A 195 -31.33 -29.40 44.21
C ILE A 195 -32.13 -28.10 44.29
#